data_809f8d46d3bed2ea8bebc3c9e7a44fd3
#
_entry.id   809f8d46d3bed2ea8bebc3c9e7a44fd3
#
_cell.length_a   1.000
_cell.length_b   1.000
_cell.length_c   1.000
_cell.angle_alpha   90.00
_cell.angle_beta   90.00
_cell.angle_gamma   90.00
#
_symmetry.space_group_name_H-M   'P 1'
#
loop_
_entity.id
_entity.type
_entity.pdbx_description
1 polymer ?
#
loop_
_entity_poly.entity_id
_entity_poly.type
_entity_poly.pdbx_seq_one_letter_code
_entity_poly.pdbx_strand_id
1 'polypeptide(L)'
;MALLELRGVTRRFGDFTAVDKVSMSVEPGEFFTLLGPSGCGKTTLLRMIAGFDEADEGTILVEGRDMRGIPPERRNLHTVFQSYALFPHMTVERNIAFPLRMAGVPAEETRRRVGEALEQVQLQGLGKRYPAELSGGQCQRVAVARALINRPRLLLLDEPLAALDAKLRESMQTELIGLQRQVGVTFVYVTHDQSEALALSHRIAVMNRGRVEQLAEPSMIYGFPKNRFVADFIGECNMLPADVRSVASGQIELHVRGVGDVVAAHGEHIAPGAQGVLALRPEQVRMAKSIAVDRADNYFRGTVKALLYRGEVTLYTVELAAGGRLQALLPNTASGRPARFEAGASVEVGWPRDAGHFLAD
;
A
#
# COMPACT_ATOMS: atom_id res chain seq x y z
N MET A 1 12.89 19.55 6.27
CA MET A 1 12.30 20.24 5.10
C MET A 1 11.96 19.16 4.09
N ALA A 2 10.70 19.04 3.71
CA ALA A 2 10.25 17.99 2.78
C ALA A 2 11.01 18.06 1.45
N LEU A 3 11.30 16.90 0.87
CA LEU A 3 11.94 16.80 -0.46
C LEU A 3 10.93 17.08 -1.58
N LEU A 4 9.72 16.51 -1.44
CA LEU A 4 8.60 16.74 -2.35
C LEU A 4 7.43 17.29 -1.56
N GLU A 5 6.79 18.35 -2.06
CA GLU A 5 5.60 18.93 -1.45
C GLU A 5 4.56 19.22 -2.53
N LEU A 6 3.35 18.77 -2.30
CA LEU A 6 2.18 19.03 -3.12
C LEU A 6 1.21 19.92 -2.33
N ARG A 7 0.77 21.03 -2.92
CA ARG A 7 -0.14 22.01 -2.29
C ARG A 7 -1.36 22.22 -3.17
N GLY A 8 -2.48 21.59 -2.82
CA GLY A 8 -3.77 21.74 -3.50
C GLY A 8 -3.75 21.36 -4.98
N VAL A 9 -2.94 20.36 -5.35
CA VAL A 9 -2.74 19.97 -6.75
C VAL A 9 -4.02 19.39 -7.33
N THR A 10 -4.46 19.94 -8.46
CA THR A 10 -5.67 19.53 -9.18
C THR A 10 -5.34 19.28 -10.64
N ARG A 11 -5.93 18.22 -11.22
CA ARG A 11 -5.85 17.91 -12.66
C ARG A 11 -7.20 17.46 -13.20
N ARG A 12 -7.63 18.08 -14.29
CA ARG A 12 -8.89 17.79 -14.99
C ARG A 12 -8.63 17.36 -16.43
N PHE A 13 -9.45 16.47 -16.94
CA PHE A 13 -9.50 16.08 -18.34
C PHE A 13 -10.95 16.26 -18.81
N GLY A 14 -11.24 17.38 -19.45
CA GLY A 14 -12.62 17.80 -19.71
C GLY A 14 -13.39 17.92 -18.39
N ASP A 15 -14.54 17.25 -18.29
CA ASP A 15 -15.37 17.25 -17.08
C ASP A 15 -14.89 16.29 -15.98
N PHE A 16 -13.90 15.45 -16.28
CA PHE A 16 -13.37 14.47 -15.32
C PHE A 16 -12.21 15.04 -14.51
N THR A 17 -12.36 15.07 -13.18
CA THR A 17 -11.29 15.46 -12.24
C THR A 17 -10.51 14.23 -11.82
N ALA A 18 -9.32 14.07 -12.39
CA ALA A 18 -8.44 12.93 -12.11
C ALA A 18 -7.67 13.07 -10.78
N VAL A 19 -7.30 14.30 -10.40
CA VAL A 19 -6.67 14.65 -9.13
C VAL A 19 -7.37 15.89 -8.60
N ASP A 20 -7.82 15.87 -7.34
CA ASP A 20 -8.65 16.90 -6.73
C ASP A 20 -8.03 17.40 -5.43
N LYS A 21 -7.41 18.58 -5.48
CA LYS A 21 -6.84 19.34 -4.36
C LYS A 21 -5.91 18.53 -3.45
N VAL A 22 -5.08 17.66 -4.05
CA VAL A 22 -4.14 16.81 -3.30
C VAL A 22 -3.05 17.67 -2.66
N SER A 23 -2.91 17.50 -1.34
CA SER A 23 -1.83 18.11 -0.55
C SER A 23 -1.15 17.04 0.28
N MET A 24 0.18 16.93 0.15
CA MET A 24 1.01 15.99 0.91
C MET A 24 2.48 16.37 0.83
N SER A 25 3.30 15.81 1.72
CA SER A 25 4.75 15.97 1.72
C SER A 25 5.46 14.62 1.80
N VAL A 26 6.64 14.53 1.20
CA VAL A 26 7.54 13.36 1.26
C VAL A 26 8.90 13.83 1.79
N GLU A 27 9.40 13.14 2.81
CA GLU A 27 10.66 13.50 3.45
C GLU A 27 11.88 12.89 2.72
N PRO A 28 13.08 13.48 2.87
CA PRO A 28 14.30 12.90 2.30
C PRO A 28 14.56 11.48 2.82
N GLY A 29 14.91 10.55 1.91
CA GLY A 29 15.19 9.15 2.24
C GLY A 29 13.95 8.31 2.53
N GLU A 30 12.76 8.85 2.35
CA GLU A 30 11.51 8.14 2.58
C GLU A 30 11.17 7.17 1.44
N PHE A 31 10.62 6.01 1.79
CA PHE A 31 9.89 5.15 0.86
C PHE A 31 8.40 5.49 1.00
N PHE A 32 7.88 6.30 0.11
CA PHE A 32 6.51 6.80 0.14
C PHE A 32 5.65 6.12 -0.91
N THR A 33 4.47 5.64 -0.55
CA THR A 33 3.61 4.93 -1.50
C THR A 33 2.29 5.65 -1.74
N LEU A 34 1.92 5.77 -3.02
CA LEU A 34 0.57 6.11 -3.48
C LEU A 34 -0.18 4.80 -3.74
N LEU A 35 -1.16 4.48 -2.92
CA LEU A 35 -1.96 3.27 -2.99
C LEU A 35 -3.42 3.61 -3.31
N GLY A 36 -4.10 2.78 -4.08
CA GLY A 36 -5.53 2.97 -4.36
C GLY A 36 -6.01 2.16 -5.57
N PRO A 37 -7.31 2.08 -5.82
CA PRO A 37 -7.86 1.34 -6.94
C PRO A 37 -7.41 1.91 -8.29
N SER A 38 -7.58 1.13 -9.36
CA SER A 38 -7.31 1.60 -10.72
C SER A 38 -8.16 2.83 -11.06
N GLY A 39 -7.56 3.82 -11.73
CA GLY A 39 -8.25 5.05 -12.13
C GLY A 39 -8.45 6.10 -11.02
N CYS A 40 -7.92 5.91 -9.80
CA CYS A 40 -8.05 6.90 -8.72
C CYS A 40 -7.09 8.10 -8.81
N GLY A 41 -6.25 8.20 -9.85
CA GLY A 41 -5.40 9.37 -10.11
C GLY A 41 -3.90 9.22 -9.76
N LYS A 42 -3.44 8.06 -9.27
CA LYS A 42 -2.03 7.83 -8.86
C LYS A 42 -1.01 8.12 -9.96
N THR A 43 -1.16 7.45 -11.11
CA THR A 43 -0.27 7.64 -12.27
C THR A 43 -0.34 9.06 -12.81
N THR A 44 -1.52 9.69 -12.80
CA THR A 44 -1.67 11.11 -13.20
C THR A 44 -0.87 12.01 -12.27
N LEU A 45 -0.96 11.79 -10.94
CA LEU A 45 -0.19 12.55 -9.97
C LEU A 45 1.31 12.34 -10.14
N LEU A 46 1.75 11.08 -10.33
CA LEU A 46 3.15 10.75 -10.59
C LEU A 46 3.67 11.41 -11.86
N ARG A 47 2.87 11.44 -12.95
CA ARG A 47 3.22 12.10 -14.22
C ARG A 47 3.37 13.62 -14.06
N MET A 48 2.52 14.26 -13.23
CA MET A 48 2.67 15.69 -12.91
C MET A 48 3.95 15.96 -12.13
N ILE A 49 4.30 15.12 -11.14
CA ILE A 49 5.56 15.22 -10.40
C ILE A 49 6.75 15.06 -11.36
N ALA A 50 6.67 14.10 -12.28
CA ALA A 50 7.69 13.83 -13.30
C ALA A 50 7.81 14.95 -14.36
N GLY A 51 6.76 15.76 -14.55
CA GLY A 51 6.74 16.82 -15.56
C GLY A 51 6.23 16.40 -16.94
N PHE A 52 5.61 15.21 -17.04
CA PHE A 52 4.94 14.76 -18.27
C PHE A 52 3.55 15.35 -18.44
N ASP A 53 2.92 15.75 -17.32
CA ASP A 53 1.66 16.46 -17.29
C ASP A 53 1.79 17.69 -16.40
N GLU A 54 0.97 18.73 -16.65
CA GLU A 54 0.92 19.93 -15.81
C GLU A 54 -0.31 19.89 -14.90
N ALA A 55 -0.18 20.49 -13.72
CA ALA A 55 -1.31 20.70 -12.83
C ALA A 55 -2.14 21.90 -13.33
N ASP A 56 -3.48 21.79 -13.27
CA ASP A 56 -4.36 22.90 -13.60
C ASP A 56 -4.42 23.90 -12.44
N GLU A 57 -4.34 23.40 -11.17
CA GLU A 57 -4.31 24.22 -9.96
C GLU A 57 -3.29 23.66 -8.96
N GLY A 58 -2.88 24.49 -8.02
CA GLY A 58 -1.95 24.10 -6.96
C GLY A 58 -0.50 24.19 -7.37
N THR A 59 0.40 23.65 -6.54
CA THR A 59 1.85 23.78 -6.72
C THR A 59 2.55 22.47 -6.35
N ILE A 60 3.55 22.10 -7.14
CA ILE A 60 4.46 20.97 -6.91
C ILE A 60 5.85 21.54 -6.62
N LEU A 61 6.38 21.30 -5.43
CA LEU A 61 7.71 21.75 -5.03
C LEU A 61 8.63 20.53 -4.86
N VAL A 62 9.82 20.60 -5.44
CA VAL A 62 10.92 19.65 -5.19
C VAL A 62 12.10 20.43 -4.63
N GLU A 63 12.60 20.04 -3.45
CA GLU A 63 13.64 20.77 -2.70
C GLU A 63 13.26 22.27 -2.50
N GLY A 64 11.97 22.54 -2.30
CA GLY A 64 11.45 23.91 -2.14
C GLY A 64 11.32 24.72 -3.43
N ARG A 65 11.71 24.17 -4.59
CA ARG A 65 11.62 24.82 -5.90
C ARG A 65 10.32 24.45 -6.61
N ASP A 66 9.59 25.42 -7.11
CA ASP A 66 8.39 25.19 -7.94
C ASP A 66 8.75 24.50 -9.27
N MET A 67 8.05 23.40 -9.57
CA MET A 67 8.26 22.60 -10.78
C MET A 67 7.45 23.07 -11.98
N ARG A 68 6.65 24.11 -11.86
CA ARG A 68 5.82 24.64 -12.95
C ARG A 68 6.70 25.12 -14.11
N GLY A 69 6.38 24.66 -15.33
CA GLY A 69 7.12 25.01 -16.55
C GLY A 69 8.55 24.42 -16.62
N ILE A 70 8.94 23.56 -15.66
CA ILE A 70 10.22 22.85 -15.71
C ILE A 70 9.99 21.51 -16.42
N PRO A 71 10.59 21.29 -17.60
CA PRO A 71 10.40 20.05 -18.35
C PRO A 71 11.08 18.85 -17.65
N PRO A 72 10.66 17.60 -17.93
CA PRO A 72 11.11 16.40 -17.23
C PRO A 72 12.62 16.23 -17.15
N GLU A 73 13.33 16.50 -18.25
CA GLU A 73 14.79 16.33 -18.33
C GLU A 73 15.59 17.33 -17.47
N ARG A 74 14.94 18.40 -16.98
CA ARG A 74 15.55 19.40 -16.08
C ARG A 74 15.15 19.24 -14.63
N ARG A 75 14.31 18.26 -14.30
CA ARG A 75 13.95 17.92 -12.92
C ARG A 75 14.97 16.93 -12.36
N ASN A 76 15.44 17.17 -11.14
CA ASN A 76 16.38 16.27 -10.45
C ASN A 76 15.67 15.03 -9.88
N LEU A 77 14.94 14.34 -10.75
CA LEU A 77 14.22 13.12 -10.45
C LEU A 77 14.21 12.20 -11.67
N HIS A 78 14.02 10.90 -11.42
CA HIS A 78 13.94 9.92 -12.49
C HIS A 78 12.70 9.04 -12.31
N THR A 79 12.21 8.46 -13.40
CA THR A 79 11.01 7.61 -13.42
C THR A 79 11.35 6.23 -13.96
N VAL A 80 10.88 5.20 -13.24
CA VAL A 80 10.81 3.82 -13.72
C VAL A 80 9.36 3.55 -14.08
N PHE A 81 9.10 3.25 -15.34
CA PHE A 81 7.77 2.98 -15.87
C PHE A 81 7.38 1.51 -15.66
N GLN A 82 6.09 1.20 -15.66
CA GLN A 82 5.54 -0.14 -15.55
C GLN A 82 6.10 -1.12 -16.60
N SER A 83 6.34 -0.66 -17.84
CA SER A 83 6.95 -1.45 -18.92
C SER A 83 8.48 -1.49 -18.89
N TYR A 84 9.10 -0.94 -17.81
CA TYR A 84 10.55 -0.74 -17.66
C TYR A 84 11.19 0.18 -18.69
N ALA A 85 10.57 0.38 -19.87
CA ALA A 85 11.02 1.23 -20.97
C ALA A 85 12.53 1.04 -21.31
N LEU A 86 13.01 -0.21 -21.30
CA LEU A 86 14.37 -0.54 -21.73
C LEU A 86 14.48 -0.41 -23.24
N PHE A 87 15.64 0.07 -23.71
CA PHE A 87 15.94 0.13 -25.13
C PHE A 87 16.27 -1.29 -25.64
N PRO A 88 15.41 -1.91 -26.47
CA PRO A 88 15.56 -3.34 -26.83
C PRO A 88 16.78 -3.60 -27.71
N HIS A 89 17.26 -2.58 -28.44
CA HIS A 89 18.41 -2.64 -29.32
C HIS A 89 19.75 -2.33 -28.62
N MET A 90 19.71 -2.07 -27.30
CA MET A 90 20.90 -1.81 -26.49
C MET A 90 21.14 -2.94 -25.50
N THR A 91 22.41 -3.25 -25.24
CA THR A 91 22.79 -4.16 -24.16
C THR A 91 22.44 -3.57 -22.79
N VAL A 92 22.46 -4.40 -21.71
CA VAL A 92 22.26 -3.98 -20.33
C VAL A 92 23.19 -2.82 -19.96
N GLU A 93 24.50 -2.97 -20.19
CA GLU A 93 25.48 -1.91 -19.89
C GLU A 93 25.21 -0.62 -20.66
N ARG A 94 24.75 -0.71 -21.92
CA ARG A 94 24.40 0.46 -22.73
C ARG A 94 23.10 1.12 -22.26
N ASN A 95 22.10 0.34 -21.81
CA ASN A 95 20.90 0.86 -21.19
C ASN A 95 21.24 1.66 -19.92
N ILE A 96 22.06 1.09 -19.03
CA ILE A 96 22.46 1.74 -17.78
C ILE A 96 23.35 2.98 -18.08
N ALA A 97 24.26 2.90 -19.05
CA ALA A 97 25.14 3.99 -19.44
C ALA A 97 24.42 5.16 -20.13
N PHE A 98 23.22 4.94 -20.67
CA PHE A 98 22.54 5.92 -21.52
C PHE A 98 22.39 7.30 -20.86
N PRO A 99 21.89 7.45 -19.61
CA PRO A 99 21.76 8.76 -18.98
C PRO A 99 23.11 9.47 -18.80
N LEU A 100 24.16 8.76 -18.47
CA LEU A 100 25.51 9.34 -18.33
C LEU A 100 26.05 9.87 -19.64
N ARG A 101 25.82 9.15 -20.75
CA ARG A 101 26.23 9.59 -22.09
C ARG A 101 25.50 10.85 -22.53
N MET A 102 24.19 10.93 -22.24
CA MET A 102 23.39 12.14 -22.52
C MET A 102 23.85 13.33 -21.69
N ALA A 103 24.36 13.10 -20.48
CA ALA A 103 24.96 14.12 -19.62
C ALA A 103 26.41 14.46 -19.99
N GLY A 104 27.01 13.86 -21.04
CA GLY A 104 28.37 14.14 -21.48
C GLY A 104 29.48 13.61 -20.55
N VAL A 105 29.16 12.61 -19.69
CA VAL A 105 30.15 12.04 -18.77
C VAL A 105 31.23 11.28 -19.55
N PRO A 106 32.54 11.45 -19.22
CA PRO A 106 33.63 10.76 -19.89
C PRO A 106 33.49 9.24 -19.89
N ALA A 107 33.97 8.60 -20.97
CA ALA A 107 33.80 7.17 -21.20
C ALA A 107 34.37 6.27 -20.08
N GLU A 108 35.50 6.65 -19.50
CA GLU A 108 36.15 5.93 -18.39
C GLU A 108 35.28 5.98 -17.11
N GLU A 109 34.82 7.16 -16.74
CA GLU A 109 33.93 7.36 -15.59
C GLU A 109 32.59 6.67 -15.82
N THR A 110 32.04 6.72 -17.03
CA THR A 110 30.82 5.99 -17.41
C THR A 110 31.00 4.47 -17.19
N ARG A 111 32.14 3.90 -17.65
CA ARG A 111 32.41 2.46 -17.48
C ARG A 111 32.52 2.08 -16.01
N ARG A 112 33.21 2.87 -15.20
CA ARG A 112 33.33 2.67 -13.75
C ARG A 112 31.96 2.67 -13.07
N ARG A 113 31.13 3.71 -13.28
CA ARG A 113 29.78 3.81 -12.68
C ARG A 113 28.85 2.70 -13.12
N VAL A 114 28.90 2.29 -14.39
CA VAL A 114 28.09 1.15 -14.88
C VAL A 114 28.51 -0.15 -14.21
N GLY A 115 29.79 -0.38 -13.97
CA GLY A 115 30.28 -1.53 -13.21
C GLY A 115 29.73 -1.54 -11.78
N GLU A 116 29.84 -0.42 -11.07
CA GLU A 116 29.28 -0.26 -9.72
C GLU A 116 27.76 -0.46 -9.68
N ALA A 117 27.04 0.08 -10.66
CA ALA A 117 25.58 -0.07 -10.75
C ALA A 117 25.17 -1.53 -10.99
N LEU A 118 25.90 -2.26 -11.85
CA LEU A 118 25.68 -3.69 -12.09
C LEU A 118 25.90 -4.54 -10.82
N GLU A 119 26.88 -4.17 -10.01
CA GLU A 119 27.11 -4.83 -8.71
C GLU A 119 25.98 -4.54 -7.72
N GLN A 120 25.57 -3.28 -7.60
CA GLN A 120 24.49 -2.85 -6.70
C GLN A 120 23.17 -3.58 -6.96
N VAL A 121 22.84 -3.84 -8.24
CA VAL A 121 21.61 -4.54 -8.61
C VAL A 121 21.81 -6.05 -8.87
N GLN A 122 22.97 -6.63 -8.52
CA GLN A 122 23.30 -8.05 -8.66
C GLN A 122 23.16 -8.59 -10.10
N LEU A 123 23.63 -7.83 -11.09
CA LEU A 123 23.63 -8.19 -12.50
C LEU A 123 25.05 -8.35 -13.07
N GLN A 124 26.04 -8.68 -12.22
CA GLN A 124 27.41 -8.95 -12.67
C GLN A 124 27.41 -10.03 -13.77
N GLY A 125 28.21 -9.83 -14.80
CA GLY A 125 28.32 -10.77 -15.93
C GLY A 125 27.20 -10.66 -16.98
N LEU A 126 26.11 -9.90 -16.71
CA LEU A 126 25.00 -9.75 -17.66
C LEU A 126 25.08 -8.49 -18.52
N GLY A 127 26.11 -7.67 -18.37
CA GLY A 127 26.24 -6.36 -19.03
C GLY A 127 26.14 -6.41 -20.56
N LYS A 128 26.58 -7.50 -21.19
CA LYS A 128 26.58 -7.67 -22.66
C LYS A 128 25.25 -8.24 -23.21
N ARG A 129 24.33 -8.73 -22.36
CA ARG A 129 23.03 -9.25 -22.78
C ARG A 129 22.09 -8.15 -23.23
N TYR A 130 21.12 -8.52 -24.05
CA TYR A 130 20.01 -7.66 -24.47
C TYR A 130 18.79 -7.89 -23.55
N PRO A 131 17.86 -6.92 -23.43
CA PRO A 131 16.66 -7.06 -22.61
C PRO A 131 15.84 -8.32 -22.90
N ALA A 132 15.76 -8.76 -24.15
CA ALA A 132 15.05 -9.98 -24.56
C ALA A 132 15.66 -11.28 -24.00
N GLU A 133 16.89 -11.24 -23.51
CA GLU A 133 17.61 -12.39 -22.92
C GLU A 133 17.51 -12.41 -21.37
N LEU A 134 16.72 -11.49 -20.79
CA LEU A 134 16.59 -11.31 -19.35
C LEU A 134 15.21 -11.74 -18.85
N SER A 135 15.16 -12.20 -17.59
CA SER A 135 13.88 -12.35 -16.90
C SER A 135 13.24 -10.98 -16.57
N GLY A 136 11.94 -10.96 -16.28
CA GLY A 136 11.22 -9.74 -15.89
C GLY A 136 11.88 -9.01 -14.70
N GLY A 137 12.27 -9.74 -13.66
CA GLY A 137 12.97 -9.16 -12.52
C GLY A 137 14.37 -8.61 -12.88
N GLN A 138 15.09 -9.26 -13.79
CA GLN A 138 16.36 -8.72 -14.31
C GLN A 138 16.15 -7.44 -15.12
N CYS A 139 15.11 -7.38 -15.96
CA CYS A 139 14.75 -6.15 -16.70
C CYS A 139 14.42 -5.01 -15.73
N GLN A 140 13.67 -5.27 -14.67
CA GLN A 140 13.38 -4.30 -13.64
C GLN A 140 14.64 -3.77 -12.97
N ARG A 141 15.56 -4.64 -12.54
CA ARG A 141 16.84 -4.23 -11.94
C ARG A 141 17.66 -3.35 -12.89
N VAL A 142 17.68 -3.65 -14.20
CA VAL A 142 18.31 -2.79 -15.20
C VAL A 142 17.64 -1.42 -15.26
N ALA A 143 16.31 -1.35 -15.24
CA ALA A 143 15.57 -0.09 -15.27
C ALA A 143 15.84 0.77 -14.01
N VAL A 144 15.86 0.14 -12.85
CA VAL A 144 16.19 0.81 -11.58
C VAL A 144 17.65 1.29 -11.59
N ALA A 145 18.62 0.45 -12.01
CA ALA A 145 20.02 0.85 -12.13
C ALA A 145 20.21 2.03 -13.09
N ARG A 146 19.53 2.02 -14.24
CA ARG A 146 19.51 3.12 -15.20
C ARG A 146 18.96 4.41 -14.59
N ALA A 147 17.90 4.31 -13.79
CA ALA A 147 17.30 5.46 -13.14
C ALA A 147 18.19 6.03 -12.02
N LEU A 148 18.93 5.18 -11.31
CA LEU A 148 19.80 5.58 -10.19
C LEU A 148 21.19 6.07 -10.61
N ILE A 149 21.65 5.75 -11.85
CA ILE A 149 23.03 6.02 -12.29
C ILE A 149 23.44 7.49 -12.21
N ASN A 150 22.49 8.41 -12.38
CA ASN A 150 22.70 9.86 -12.25
C ASN A 150 22.55 10.37 -10.80
N ARG A 151 22.33 9.47 -9.82
CA ARG A 151 22.16 9.82 -8.42
C ARG A 151 21.03 10.86 -8.19
N PRO A 152 19.79 10.60 -8.66
CA PRO A 152 18.69 11.53 -8.48
C PRO A 152 18.35 11.71 -7.00
N ARG A 153 17.73 12.83 -6.65
CA ARG A 153 17.19 13.06 -5.30
C ARG A 153 15.89 12.26 -5.05
N LEU A 154 15.12 12.06 -6.12
CA LEU A 154 13.81 11.41 -6.07
C LEU A 154 13.68 10.38 -7.19
N LEU A 155 13.28 9.16 -6.84
CA LEU A 155 12.94 8.11 -7.80
C LEU A 155 11.43 7.85 -7.77
N LEU A 156 10.80 7.97 -8.92
CA LEU A 156 9.38 7.69 -9.13
C LEU A 156 9.26 6.28 -9.74
N LEU A 157 8.43 5.44 -9.16
CA LEU A 157 8.23 4.05 -9.56
C LEU A 157 6.74 3.83 -9.85
N ASP A 158 6.38 3.63 -11.13
CA ASP A 158 4.98 3.41 -11.55
C ASP A 158 4.72 1.94 -11.74
N GLU A 159 4.08 1.30 -10.76
CA GLU A 159 3.72 -0.14 -10.72
C GLU A 159 4.88 -1.07 -11.14
N PRO A 160 6.09 -0.94 -10.60
CA PRO A 160 7.26 -1.62 -11.16
C PRO A 160 7.25 -3.14 -10.95
N LEU A 161 6.41 -3.68 -10.06
CA LEU A 161 6.30 -5.11 -9.76
C LEU A 161 5.07 -5.78 -10.41
N ALA A 162 4.22 -5.03 -11.10
CA ALA A 162 2.94 -5.52 -11.60
C ALA A 162 3.07 -6.68 -12.62
N ALA A 163 4.16 -6.73 -13.39
CA ALA A 163 4.41 -7.74 -14.42
C ALA A 163 5.06 -9.03 -13.87
N LEU A 164 5.34 -9.14 -12.56
CA LEU A 164 6.03 -10.27 -11.96
C LEU A 164 5.05 -11.28 -11.35
N ASP A 165 5.43 -12.56 -11.37
CA ASP A 165 4.74 -13.59 -10.59
C ASP A 165 4.91 -13.37 -9.07
N ALA A 166 4.05 -14.00 -8.25
CA ALA A 166 3.98 -13.74 -6.81
C ALA A 166 5.32 -13.99 -6.08
N LYS A 167 6.01 -15.10 -6.40
CA LYS A 167 7.27 -15.47 -5.73
C LYS A 167 8.40 -14.50 -6.08
N LEU A 168 8.50 -14.12 -7.34
CA LEU A 168 9.49 -13.16 -7.82
C LEU A 168 9.19 -11.77 -7.26
N ARG A 169 7.92 -11.39 -7.17
CA ARG A 169 7.47 -10.12 -6.58
C ARG A 169 7.93 -9.98 -5.13
N GLU A 170 7.73 -11.01 -4.30
CA GLU A 170 8.14 -11.03 -2.89
C GLU A 170 9.66 -10.87 -2.71
N SER A 171 10.45 -11.58 -3.55
CA SER A 171 11.90 -11.41 -3.59
C SER A 171 12.30 -9.99 -3.97
N MET A 172 11.65 -9.43 -5.00
CA MET A 172 11.95 -8.08 -5.50
C MET A 172 11.55 -6.98 -4.51
N GLN A 173 10.50 -7.16 -3.71
CA GLN A 173 10.13 -6.25 -2.62
C GLN A 173 11.30 -6.13 -1.62
N THR A 174 11.82 -7.26 -1.15
CA THR A 174 12.95 -7.29 -0.21
C THR A 174 14.19 -6.60 -0.79
N GLU A 175 14.47 -6.85 -2.07
CA GLU A 175 15.60 -6.22 -2.78
C GLU A 175 15.43 -4.70 -2.94
N LEU A 176 14.21 -4.22 -3.26
CA LEU A 176 13.93 -2.78 -3.37
C LEU A 176 14.13 -2.05 -2.04
N ILE A 177 13.71 -2.66 -0.93
CA ILE A 177 13.97 -2.11 0.42
C ILE A 177 15.47 -2.03 0.67
N GLY A 178 16.20 -3.12 0.41
CA GLY A 178 17.66 -3.17 0.58
C GLY A 178 18.38 -2.12 -0.25
N LEU A 179 18.01 -2.02 -1.52
CA LEU A 179 18.58 -1.04 -2.45
C LEU A 179 18.28 0.40 -2.01
N GLN A 180 17.03 0.71 -1.64
CA GLN A 180 16.64 2.05 -1.17
C GLN A 180 17.45 2.47 0.06
N ARG A 181 17.62 1.55 1.03
CA ARG A 181 18.46 1.81 2.23
C ARG A 181 19.92 2.03 1.88
N GLN A 182 20.45 1.26 0.94
CA GLN A 182 21.85 1.37 0.51
C GLN A 182 22.15 2.69 -0.21
N VAL A 183 21.25 3.13 -1.09
CA VAL A 183 21.45 4.34 -1.90
C VAL A 183 20.97 5.62 -1.20
N GLY A 184 20.08 5.53 -0.21
CA GLY A 184 19.51 6.63 0.54
C GLY A 184 18.66 7.60 -0.28
N VAL A 185 18.22 7.21 -1.48
CA VAL A 185 17.37 8.01 -2.36
C VAL A 185 15.91 7.92 -1.90
N THR A 186 15.18 9.02 -2.03
CA THR A 186 13.73 9.04 -1.75
C THR A 186 12.96 8.36 -2.86
N PHE A 187 12.04 7.47 -2.50
CA PHE A 187 11.18 6.75 -3.45
C PHE A 187 9.73 7.22 -3.33
N VAL A 188 9.10 7.54 -4.46
CA VAL A 188 7.65 7.63 -4.59
C VAL A 188 7.18 6.45 -5.43
N TYR A 189 6.49 5.54 -4.80
CA TYR A 189 6.07 4.26 -5.35
C TYR A 189 4.56 4.26 -5.61
N VAL A 190 4.14 3.89 -6.80
CA VAL A 190 2.73 3.74 -7.15
C VAL A 190 2.41 2.26 -7.26
N THR A 191 1.36 1.83 -6.59
CA THR A 191 0.82 0.48 -6.70
C THR A 191 -0.69 0.44 -6.47
N HIS A 192 -1.33 -0.62 -6.89
CA HIS A 192 -2.68 -1.01 -6.47
C HIS A 192 -2.66 -2.24 -5.55
N ASP A 193 -1.49 -2.83 -5.31
CA ASP A 193 -1.29 -3.99 -4.43
C ASP A 193 -1.08 -3.51 -2.99
N GLN A 194 -1.99 -3.93 -2.11
CA GLN A 194 -1.97 -3.55 -0.69
C GLN A 194 -0.79 -4.18 0.05
N SER A 195 -0.42 -5.42 -0.30
CA SER A 195 0.69 -6.13 0.34
C SER A 195 2.03 -5.45 0.05
N GLU A 196 2.22 -4.96 -1.19
CA GLU A 196 3.38 -4.15 -1.55
C GLU A 196 3.45 -2.87 -0.73
N ALA A 197 2.34 -2.13 -0.67
CA ALA A 197 2.29 -0.87 0.07
C ALA A 197 2.58 -1.06 1.56
N LEU A 198 1.95 -2.05 2.20
CA LEU A 198 2.14 -2.33 3.63
C LEU A 198 3.57 -2.81 3.95
N ALA A 199 4.20 -3.58 3.04
CA ALA A 199 5.53 -4.15 3.27
C ALA A 199 6.68 -3.17 3.02
N LEU A 200 6.55 -2.28 2.01
CA LEU A 200 7.65 -1.45 1.52
C LEU A 200 7.71 -0.07 2.17
N SER A 201 6.59 0.47 2.63
CA SER A 201 6.46 1.92 2.84
C SER A 201 6.81 2.36 4.25
N HIS A 202 7.41 3.53 4.36
CA HIS A 202 7.42 4.30 5.61
C HIS A 202 6.07 4.97 5.84
N ARG A 203 5.49 5.59 4.79
CA ARG A 203 4.13 6.13 4.80
C ARG A 203 3.40 5.81 3.50
N ILE A 204 2.07 5.68 3.62
CA ILE A 204 1.16 5.40 2.52
C ILE A 204 0.13 6.52 2.42
N ALA A 205 -0.07 7.05 1.21
CA ALA A 205 -1.24 7.84 0.87
C ALA A 205 -2.26 6.95 0.15
N VAL A 206 -3.36 6.65 0.82
CA VAL A 206 -4.48 5.90 0.22
C VAL A 206 -5.32 6.88 -0.59
N MET A 207 -5.39 6.67 -1.90
CA MET A 207 -6.11 7.51 -2.84
C MET A 207 -7.42 6.88 -3.31
N ASN A 208 -8.44 7.71 -3.42
CA ASN A 208 -9.73 7.33 -3.98
C ASN A 208 -10.34 8.52 -4.74
N ARG A 209 -10.84 8.31 -5.94
CA ARG A 209 -11.52 9.33 -6.77
C ARG A 209 -10.78 10.67 -6.83
N GLY A 210 -9.46 10.63 -7.03
CA GLY A 210 -8.60 11.80 -7.15
C GLY A 210 -8.18 12.46 -5.83
N ARG A 211 -8.61 11.96 -4.69
CA ARG A 211 -8.33 12.52 -3.35
C ARG A 211 -7.50 11.58 -2.50
N VAL A 212 -6.80 12.12 -1.50
CA VAL A 212 -6.14 11.35 -0.44
C VAL A 212 -7.14 11.15 0.69
N GLU A 213 -7.55 9.91 0.92
CA GLU A 213 -8.46 9.51 2.01
C GLU A 213 -7.75 9.46 3.36
N GLN A 214 -6.55 8.86 3.37
CA GLN A 214 -5.71 8.76 4.56
C GLN A 214 -4.23 8.76 4.16
N LEU A 215 -3.39 9.43 4.94
CA LEU A 215 -1.95 9.43 4.83
C LEU A 215 -1.38 9.12 6.21
N ALA A 216 -0.72 7.97 6.35
CA ALA A 216 -0.14 7.51 7.62
C ALA A 216 0.88 6.39 7.40
N GLU A 217 1.50 5.93 8.48
CA GLU A 217 2.31 4.70 8.50
C GLU A 217 1.44 3.46 8.23
N PRO A 218 2.01 2.37 7.68
CA PRO A 218 1.28 1.14 7.35
C PRO A 218 0.43 0.59 8.50
N SER A 219 0.98 0.54 9.71
CA SER A 219 0.28 0.07 10.91
C SER A 219 -0.96 0.89 11.25
N MET A 220 -0.90 2.22 11.06
CA MET A 220 -2.02 3.12 11.28
C MET A 220 -3.08 3.02 10.18
N ILE A 221 -2.66 2.82 8.92
CA ILE A 221 -3.60 2.59 7.81
C ILE A 221 -4.40 1.31 8.02
N TYR A 222 -3.74 0.23 8.46
CA TYR A 222 -4.37 -1.07 8.68
C TYR A 222 -5.22 -1.12 9.96
N GLY A 223 -4.64 -0.66 11.07
CA GLY A 223 -5.26 -0.78 12.41
C GLY A 223 -6.30 0.30 12.70
N PHE A 224 -6.11 1.53 12.18
CA PHE A 224 -6.92 2.70 12.47
C PHE A 224 -7.37 3.40 11.17
N PRO A 225 -8.20 2.75 10.36
CA PRO A 225 -8.72 3.34 9.13
C PRO A 225 -9.57 4.58 9.44
N LYS A 226 -9.35 5.65 8.68
CA LYS A 226 -10.04 6.95 8.90
C LYS A 226 -11.52 6.90 8.50
N ASN A 227 -11.86 6.06 7.52
CA ASN A 227 -13.22 5.95 7.00
C ASN A 227 -13.51 4.54 6.46
N ARG A 228 -14.76 4.31 6.08
CA ARG A 228 -15.22 3.02 5.54
C ARG A 228 -14.45 2.57 4.30
N PHE A 229 -14.11 3.50 3.41
CA PHE A 229 -13.37 3.17 2.19
C PHE A 229 -12.00 2.58 2.54
N VAL A 230 -11.25 3.20 3.44
CA VAL A 230 -9.92 2.71 3.84
C VAL A 230 -10.04 1.36 4.57
N ALA A 231 -11.03 1.21 5.46
CA ALA A 231 -11.26 -0.04 6.18
C ALA A 231 -11.54 -1.23 5.25
N ASP A 232 -12.39 -1.00 4.23
CA ASP A 232 -12.80 -2.02 3.25
C ASP A 232 -11.71 -2.26 2.18
N PHE A 233 -11.02 -1.21 1.78
CA PHE A 233 -9.98 -1.30 0.74
C PHE A 233 -8.70 -1.96 1.24
N ILE A 234 -8.32 -1.79 2.51
CA ILE A 234 -7.05 -2.32 3.07
C ILE A 234 -7.31 -3.64 3.80
N GLY A 235 -6.93 -4.77 3.19
CA GLY A 235 -7.12 -6.09 3.77
C GLY A 235 -8.59 -6.49 3.90
N GLU A 236 -8.83 -7.65 4.50
CA GLU A 236 -10.18 -8.11 4.81
C GLU A 236 -10.70 -7.43 6.09
N CYS A 237 -12.00 -7.08 6.12
CA CYS A 237 -12.60 -6.40 7.25
C CYS A 237 -14.07 -6.80 7.40
N ASN A 238 -14.50 -7.15 8.61
CA ASN A 238 -15.90 -7.23 8.95
C ASN A 238 -16.45 -5.81 9.10
N MET A 239 -17.31 -5.38 8.18
CA MET A 239 -17.98 -4.08 8.18
C MET A 239 -19.39 -4.25 8.75
N LEU A 240 -19.52 -4.14 10.08
CA LEU A 240 -20.74 -4.46 10.80
C LEU A 240 -21.56 -3.19 11.08
N PRO A 241 -22.75 -3.02 10.49
CA PRO A 241 -23.59 -1.84 10.75
C PRO A 241 -23.93 -1.72 12.24
N ALA A 242 -23.71 -0.54 12.79
CA ALA A 242 -23.81 -0.30 14.23
C ALA A 242 -24.41 1.08 14.55
N ASP A 243 -25.15 1.14 15.64
CA ASP A 243 -25.71 2.37 16.21
C ASP A 243 -25.09 2.58 17.61
N VAL A 244 -24.60 3.79 17.90
CA VAL A 244 -24.00 4.14 19.21
C VAL A 244 -25.07 4.33 20.25
N ARG A 245 -25.05 3.52 21.32
CA ARG A 245 -25.99 3.63 22.46
C ARG A 245 -25.51 4.58 23.52
N SER A 246 -24.26 4.42 23.93
CA SER A 246 -23.66 5.25 24.96
C SER A 246 -22.17 5.49 24.69
N VAL A 247 -21.65 6.57 25.27
CA VAL A 247 -20.24 6.94 25.23
C VAL A 247 -19.82 7.25 26.65
N ALA A 248 -18.86 6.50 27.19
CA ALA A 248 -18.37 6.71 28.55
C ALA A 248 -16.91 6.28 28.71
N SER A 249 -16.10 7.10 29.38
CA SER A 249 -14.75 6.72 29.87
C SER A 249 -13.82 6.10 28.83
N GLY A 250 -13.80 6.63 27.59
CA GLY A 250 -12.95 6.10 26.51
C GLY A 250 -13.48 4.81 25.83
N GLN A 251 -14.75 4.48 26.05
CA GLN A 251 -15.44 3.34 25.46
C GLN A 251 -16.77 3.77 24.87
N ILE A 252 -17.22 3.03 23.86
CA ILE A 252 -18.55 3.16 23.28
C ILE A 252 -19.29 1.83 23.38
N GLU A 253 -20.56 1.90 23.73
CA GLU A 253 -21.49 0.79 23.61
C GLU A 253 -22.22 0.90 22.28
N LEU A 254 -22.13 -0.12 21.48
CA LEU A 254 -22.72 -0.20 20.16
C LEU A 254 -23.82 -1.25 20.13
N HIS A 255 -24.90 -0.96 19.45
CA HIS A 255 -25.81 -1.98 18.99
C HIS A 255 -25.46 -2.38 17.57
N VAL A 256 -24.84 -3.56 17.39
CA VAL A 256 -24.40 -4.07 16.09
C VAL A 256 -25.47 -4.99 15.52
N ARG A 257 -25.99 -4.64 14.33
CA ARG A 257 -27.09 -5.37 13.69
C ARG A 257 -26.70 -6.81 13.38
N GLY A 258 -27.52 -7.76 13.84
CA GLY A 258 -27.27 -9.18 13.66
C GLY A 258 -26.18 -9.78 14.57
N VAL A 259 -25.58 -8.99 15.44
CA VAL A 259 -24.60 -9.44 16.43
C VAL A 259 -25.14 -9.27 17.85
N GLY A 260 -25.55 -8.06 18.20
CA GLY A 260 -26.00 -7.68 19.54
C GLY A 260 -25.23 -6.47 20.08
N ASP A 261 -25.19 -6.36 21.39
CA ASP A 261 -24.52 -5.25 22.07
C ASP A 261 -23.03 -5.55 22.20
N VAL A 262 -22.20 -4.59 21.80
CA VAL A 262 -20.74 -4.67 21.68
C VAL A 262 -20.11 -3.46 22.36
N VAL A 263 -19.02 -3.67 23.07
CA VAL A 263 -18.18 -2.61 23.60
C VAL A 263 -16.95 -2.45 22.70
N ALA A 264 -16.68 -1.20 22.29
CA ALA A 264 -15.49 -0.88 21.48
C ALA A 264 -14.71 0.28 22.12
N ALA A 265 -13.43 0.37 21.77
CA ALA A 265 -12.62 1.54 22.13
C ALA A 265 -13.14 2.78 21.41
N HIS A 266 -13.07 3.92 22.10
CA HIS A 266 -13.62 5.18 21.63
C HIS A 266 -12.53 6.03 20.94
N GLY A 267 -12.82 6.47 19.70
CA GLY A 267 -12.14 7.60 19.06
C GLY A 267 -12.80 8.93 19.46
N GLU A 268 -12.13 10.04 19.23
CA GLU A 268 -12.66 11.40 19.51
C GLU A 268 -13.92 11.70 18.67
N HIS A 269 -14.86 12.49 19.24
CA HIS A 269 -16.03 13.07 18.55
C HIS A 269 -17.16 12.13 18.15
N ILE A 270 -17.39 11.04 18.86
CA ILE A 270 -18.57 10.17 18.66
C ILE A 270 -19.66 10.56 19.67
N ALA A 271 -20.89 10.79 19.19
CA ALA A 271 -22.04 11.09 20.01
C ALA A 271 -23.01 9.89 20.16
N PRO A 272 -23.73 9.75 21.27
CA PRO A 272 -24.83 8.79 21.36
C PRO A 272 -25.86 9.00 20.24
N GLY A 273 -26.35 7.92 19.64
CA GLY A 273 -27.26 7.94 18.50
C GLY A 273 -26.58 8.03 17.15
N ALA A 274 -25.25 8.19 17.07
CA ALA A 274 -24.51 8.16 15.80
C ALA A 274 -24.66 6.78 15.14
N GLN A 275 -24.83 6.80 13.81
CA GLN A 275 -24.87 5.61 12.97
C GLN A 275 -23.55 5.43 12.25
N GLY A 276 -23.20 4.17 11.98
CA GLY A 276 -21.94 3.88 11.33
C GLY A 276 -21.71 2.38 11.15
N VAL A 277 -20.44 1.99 11.10
CA VAL A 277 -20.01 0.60 11.07
C VAL A 277 -18.92 0.35 12.11
N LEU A 278 -18.98 -0.83 12.73
CA LEU A 278 -17.85 -1.39 13.45
C LEU A 278 -16.97 -2.13 12.44
N ALA A 279 -15.78 -1.62 12.19
CA ALA A 279 -14.75 -2.25 11.38
C ALA A 279 -13.92 -3.17 12.28
N LEU A 280 -13.97 -4.50 12.01
CA LEU A 280 -13.31 -5.52 12.82
C LEU A 280 -12.51 -6.45 11.90
N ARG A 281 -11.20 -6.54 12.11
CA ARG A 281 -10.35 -7.42 11.31
C ARG A 281 -10.61 -8.89 11.64
N PRO A 282 -10.71 -9.79 10.62
CA PRO A 282 -10.98 -11.21 10.84
C PRO A 282 -9.96 -11.94 11.73
N GLU A 283 -8.69 -11.53 11.70
CA GLU A 283 -7.62 -12.10 12.55
C GLU A 283 -7.71 -11.68 14.03
N GLN A 284 -8.47 -10.63 14.34
CA GLN A 284 -8.75 -10.21 15.71
C GLN A 284 -9.87 -11.00 16.34
N VAL A 285 -10.65 -11.72 15.53
CA VAL A 285 -11.74 -12.57 16.00
C VAL A 285 -11.20 -13.90 16.49
N ARG A 286 -11.31 -14.14 17.78
CA ARG A 286 -11.05 -15.45 18.42
C ARG A 286 -12.20 -16.40 18.11
N MET A 287 -11.90 -17.65 17.79
CA MET A 287 -12.91 -18.69 17.56
C MET A 287 -12.45 -20.00 18.20
N ALA A 288 -13.31 -20.61 19.00
CA ALA A 288 -13.06 -21.89 19.67
C ALA A 288 -14.36 -22.66 19.91
N LYS A 289 -14.27 -23.94 20.37
CA LYS A 289 -15.41 -24.67 20.87
C LYS A 289 -15.96 -24.10 22.19
N SER A 290 -15.02 -23.55 23.01
CA SER A 290 -15.33 -22.80 24.23
C SER A 290 -14.24 -21.76 24.43
N ILE A 291 -14.63 -20.52 24.66
CA ILE A 291 -13.72 -19.40 24.94
C ILE A 291 -13.85 -19.05 26.41
N ALA A 292 -12.73 -18.93 27.13
CA ALA A 292 -12.74 -18.36 28.46
C ALA A 292 -13.12 -16.86 28.34
N VAL A 293 -14.28 -16.52 28.85
CA VAL A 293 -14.81 -15.16 28.76
C VAL A 293 -14.12 -14.30 29.80
N ASP A 294 -13.32 -13.33 29.34
CA ASP A 294 -13.00 -12.16 30.14
C ASP A 294 -14.19 -11.19 30.03
N ARG A 295 -14.60 -10.60 31.18
CA ARG A 295 -15.75 -9.66 31.23
C ARG A 295 -15.58 -8.43 30.33
N ALA A 296 -14.37 -8.19 29.84
CA ALA A 296 -14.04 -7.11 28.95
C ALA A 296 -14.14 -7.45 27.45
N ASP A 297 -14.29 -8.73 27.10
CA ASP A 297 -14.34 -9.19 25.72
C ASP A 297 -15.79 -9.28 25.21
N ASN A 298 -15.98 -8.98 23.94
CA ASN A 298 -17.23 -9.24 23.23
C ASN A 298 -17.31 -10.75 22.93
N TYR A 299 -18.46 -11.36 23.23
CA TYR A 299 -18.60 -12.81 23.15
C TYR A 299 -19.97 -13.22 22.59
N PHE A 300 -19.95 -14.14 21.62
CA PHE A 300 -21.15 -14.59 20.91
C PHE A 300 -21.06 -16.08 20.56
N ARG A 301 -22.22 -16.73 20.39
CA ARG A 301 -22.31 -18.07 19.84
C ARG A 301 -22.74 -18.06 18.41
N GLY A 302 -22.22 -19.01 17.63
CA GLY A 302 -22.53 -19.10 16.21
C GLY A 302 -22.28 -20.49 15.64
N THR A 303 -22.60 -20.62 14.36
CA THR A 303 -22.40 -21.85 13.58
C THR A 303 -21.52 -21.52 12.36
N VAL A 304 -20.52 -22.33 12.11
CA VAL A 304 -19.67 -22.22 10.91
C VAL A 304 -20.52 -22.51 9.68
N LYS A 305 -20.63 -21.55 8.75
CA LYS A 305 -21.37 -21.69 7.49
C LYS A 305 -20.47 -22.06 6.33
N ALA A 306 -19.27 -21.49 6.30
CA ALA A 306 -18.30 -21.73 5.24
C ALA A 306 -16.88 -21.62 5.81
N LEU A 307 -15.95 -22.25 5.11
CA LEU A 307 -14.52 -22.11 5.36
C LEU A 307 -13.77 -22.04 4.03
N LEU A 308 -12.74 -21.19 3.99
CA LEU A 308 -11.85 -21.04 2.84
C LEU A 308 -10.41 -21.28 3.31
N TYR A 309 -9.88 -22.43 2.92
CA TYR A 309 -8.50 -22.81 3.23
C TYR A 309 -7.52 -22.05 2.31
N ARG A 310 -6.52 -21.36 2.87
CA ARG A 310 -5.52 -20.55 2.16
C ARG A 310 -4.08 -20.98 2.44
N GLY A 311 -3.87 -22.24 2.82
CA GLY A 311 -2.55 -22.75 3.19
C GLY A 311 -2.17 -22.44 4.62
N GLU A 312 -1.56 -21.30 4.89
CA GLU A 312 -1.13 -20.89 6.23
C GLU A 312 -2.27 -20.52 7.18
N VAL A 313 -3.39 -20.05 6.62
CA VAL A 313 -4.58 -19.61 7.36
C VAL A 313 -5.86 -20.19 6.77
N THR A 314 -6.92 -20.25 7.57
CA THR A 314 -8.28 -20.56 7.12
C THR A 314 -9.21 -19.41 7.51
N LEU A 315 -9.95 -18.89 6.54
CA LEU A 315 -11.01 -17.91 6.75
C LEU A 315 -12.32 -18.64 6.98
N TYR A 316 -12.92 -18.42 8.14
CA TYR A 316 -14.22 -18.96 8.53
C TYR A 316 -15.30 -17.90 8.42
N THR A 317 -16.46 -18.27 7.88
CA THR A 317 -17.68 -17.47 7.96
C THR A 317 -18.59 -18.10 9.00
N VAL A 318 -18.86 -17.37 10.06
CA VAL A 318 -19.72 -17.80 11.19
C VAL A 318 -21.03 -17.03 11.15
N GLU A 319 -22.16 -17.73 11.18
CA GLU A 319 -23.47 -17.14 11.40
C GLU A 319 -23.77 -17.13 12.90
N LEU A 320 -23.99 -15.93 13.44
CA LEU A 320 -24.26 -15.72 14.85
C LEU A 320 -25.73 -16.05 15.21
N ALA A 321 -26.01 -16.31 16.48
CA ALA A 321 -27.35 -16.59 16.94
C ALA A 321 -28.37 -15.48 16.65
N ALA A 322 -27.91 -14.22 16.55
CA ALA A 322 -28.71 -13.06 16.16
C ALA A 322 -28.91 -12.90 14.64
N GLY A 323 -28.40 -13.83 13.81
CA GLY A 323 -28.57 -13.88 12.37
C GLY A 323 -27.50 -13.12 11.56
N GLY A 324 -26.59 -12.40 12.19
CA GLY A 324 -25.49 -11.74 11.51
C GLY A 324 -24.38 -12.71 11.12
N ARG A 325 -23.52 -12.27 10.17
CA ARG A 325 -22.35 -13.03 9.72
C ARG A 325 -21.07 -12.32 10.12
N LEU A 326 -20.11 -13.11 10.59
CA LEU A 326 -18.80 -12.66 11.02
C LEU A 326 -17.73 -13.53 10.36
N GLN A 327 -16.67 -12.92 9.90
CA GLN A 327 -15.48 -13.62 9.41
C GLN A 327 -14.43 -13.70 10.52
N ALA A 328 -13.80 -14.87 10.66
CA ALA A 328 -12.68 -15.12 11.54
C ALA A 328 -11.53 -15.77 10.75
N LEU A 329 -10.32 -15.24 10.88
CA LEU A 329 -9.12 -15.76 10.23
C LEU A 329 -8.24 -16.47 11.27
N LEU A 330 -8.07 -17.78 11.11
CA LEU A 330 -7.29 -18.58 12.04
C LEU A 330 -6.05 -19.18 11.37
N PRO A 331 -4.89 -19.18 12.04
CA PRO A 331 -3.70 -19.86 11.53
C PRO A 331 -3.91 -21.37 11.51
N ASN A 332 -3.45 -22.02 10.46
CA ASN A 332 -3.41 -23.46 10.34
C ASN A 332 -2.20 -23.99 11.12
N THR A 333 -2.45 -24.75 12.19
CA THR A 333 -1.37 -25.36 12.98
C THR A 333 -0.68 -26.50 12.23
N ALA A 334 0.62 -26.69 12.44
CA ALA A 334 1.50 -27.62 11.74
C ALA A 334 1.13 -29.13 11.81
N SER A 335 0.03 -29.52 12.43
CA SER A 335 -0.43 -30.89 12.58
C SER A 335 -1.13 -31.48 11.35
N GLY A 336 -1.09 -30.81 10.19
CA GLY A 336 -1.55 -31.34 8.90
C GLY A 336 -3.06 -31.57 8.77
N ARG A 337 -3.87 -31.11 9.69
CA ARG A 337 -5.34 -31.16 9.56
C ARG A 337 -5.82 -29.90 8.85
N PRO A 338 -6.53 -30.03 7.72
CA PRO A 338 -6.85 -28.92 6.84
C PRO A 338 -7.83 -27.89 7.43
N ALA A 339 -8.61 -28.26 8.45
CA ALA A 339 -9.53 -27.34 9.09
C ALA A 339 -9.73 -27.68 10.58
N ARG A 340 -9.73 -26.67 11.44
CA ARG A 340 -9.98 -26.81 12.88
C ARG A 340 -11.46 -27.05 13.17
N PHE A 341 -12.35 -26.51 12.30
CA PHE A 341 -13.81 -26.61 12.39
C PHE A 341 -14.38 -26.94 11.01
N GLU A 342 -15.42 -27.75 10.98
CA GLU A 342 -16.18 -28.11 9.77
C GLU A 342 -17.42 -27.21 9.62
N ALA A 343 -17.98 -27.14 8.42
CA ALA A 343 -19.26 -26.48 8.20
C ALA A 343 -20.35 -27.17 9.04
N GLY A 344 -21.20 -26.37 9.68
CA GLY A 344 -22.21 -26.85 10.64
C GLY A 344 -21.71 -26.94 12.08
N ALA A 345 -20.40 -26.81 12.35
CA ALA A 345 -19.87 -26.84 13.71
C ALA A 345 -20.40 -25.66 14.54
N SER A 346 -20.83 -25.93 15.77
CA SER A 346 -21.15 -24.89 16.75
C SER A 346 -19.87 -24.37 17.38
N VAL A 347 -19.73 -23.06 17.41
CA VAL A 347 -18.51 -22.35 17.88
C VAL A 347 -18.88 -21.14 18.73
N GLU A 348 -17.93 -20.77 19.56
CA GLU A 348 -17.94 -19.50 20.27
C GLU A 348 -16.95 -18.56 19.57
N VAL A 349 -17.37 -17.31 19.37
CA VAL A 349 -16.56 -16.25 18.77
C VAL A 349 -16.50 -15.05 19.71
N GLY A 350 -15.37 -14.37 19.74
CA GLY A 350 -15.20 -13.20 20.58
C GLY A 350 -14.00 -12.38 20.16
N TRP A 351 -13.96 -11.13 20.61
CA TRP A 351 -12.85 -10.21 20.37
C TRP A 351 -12.71 -9.21 21.52
N PRO A 352 -11.50 -8.73 21.79
CA PRO A 352 -11.30 -7.73 22.82
C PRO A 352 -11.92 -6.38 22.40
N ARG A 353 -12.29 -5.56 23.37
CA ARG A 353 -12.96 -4.25 23.15
C ARG A 353 -12.13 -3.26 22.32
N ASP A 354 -10.80 -3.41 22.30
CA ASP A 354 -9.88 -2.58 21.55
C ASP A 354 -9.62 -3.07 20.10
N ALA A 355 -10.18 -4.19 19.71
CA ALA A 355 -9.99 -4.76 18.37
C ALA A 355 -10.85 -4.08 17.29
N GLY A 356 -12.06 -3.68 17.62
CA GLY A 356 -12.99 -3.06 16.67
C GLY A 356 -12.86 -1.53 16.66
N HIS A 357 -12.95 -0.93 15.46
CA HIS A 357 -12.93 0.52 15.27
C HIS A 357 -14.27 1.00 14.70
N PHE A 358 -14.95 1.92 15.41
CA PHE A 358 -16.22 2.48 14.94
C PHE A 358 -15.95 3.63 13.95
N LEU A 359 -16.58 3.55 12.79
CA LEU A 359 -16.51 4.53 11.72
C LEU A 359 -17.90 5.12 11.53
N ALA A 360 -18.07 6.39 11.87
CA ALA A 360 -19.30 7.13 11.67
C ALA A 360 -19.59 7.35 10.17
N ASP A 361 -20.90 7.48 9.85
CA ASP A 361 -21.37 7.80 8.49
C ASP A 361 -21.07 9.24 8.09
#